data_ccd9b4d57ffb8cf3824e02db5671ce0d
#
_entry.id   ccd9b4d57ffb8cf3824e02db5671ce0d
#
_cell.length_a   1.000
_cell.length_b   1.000
_cell.length_c   1.000
_cell.angle_alpha   90.00
_cell.angle_beta   90.00
_cell.angle_gamma   90.00
#
_symmetry.space_group_name_H-M   'P 1'
#
loop_
_entity.id
_entity.type
_entity.pdbx_description
1 polymer ?
#
loop_
_entity_poly.entity_id
_entity_poly.type
_entity_poly.pdbx_seq_one_letter_code
_entity_poly.pdbx_strand_id
1 'polypeptide(L)'
;MMERTFSIIDFGACSTTDELQTRYIQAAIDECFLQGGGEVQIPEGTFLTGGIRLRSNVCLHLMENAHLKGIRDPEAYGVLEDDVIEPIPNNDRTVKLYHTPTADENFQTYEWFNRAGSRWNHGLIRAAYAKNVSVIGECGSALDGSDCYDALGEEFYRGPHLMNFFYCENITLRGYTCVDSANWAHAFFYSKNLIIEKVKIYAGHDGVHATRCDNITIRQCAFYTGDDCVAGFDNQNVIVQDCLMNTACSAMRLGATNALIEKCRFWGPGEYVFRGSLSLEEKRGGGKPQKIPSHRYNMLSVFTYYADFSTAIREQPGNIIIRHCNIENVDRLLHYNYSGNEIWQKNRPLQSVMFEDVYAMGISMPLTAYGDEKVPLYLTMRNVDIQFAPEDENMDFIHTCYYSMINLENVRIQGLSNGALVRSWGGQGRLIYKNLICDIPKENYFLTSDKSFVCQTI
;
A
#
# COMPACT_ATOMS: atom_id res chain seq x y z
N MET A 1 -12.41 0.38 34.66
CA MET A 1 -12.34 -1.10 34.76
C MET A 1 -10.88 -1.42 34.96
N MET A 2 -10.48 -2.28 35.90
CA MET A 2 -9.09 -2.78 35.92
C MET A 2 -8.84 -3.48 34.63
N GLU A 3 -7.76 -3.12 33.94
CA GLU A 3 -7.31 -3.85 32.73
C GLU A 3 -6.92 -5.25 33.19
N ARG A 4 -7.63 -6.25 32.68
CA ARG A 4 -7.31 -7.66 32.97
C ARG A 4 -6.15 -8.05 32.09
N THR A 5 -5.17 -8.69 32.68
CA THR A 5 -3.96 -9.15 31.99
C THR A 5 -3.87 -10.67 32.05
N PHE A 6 -3.53 -11.27 30.91
CA PHE A 6 -3.38 -12.71 30.73
C PHE A 6 -2.00 -12.96 30.11
N SER A 7 -1.13 -13.67 30.80
CA SER A 7 0.15 -14.07 30.18
C SER A 7 -0.01 -15.39 29.46
N ILE A 8 0.52 -15.53 28.24
CA ILE A 8 0.49 -16.80 27.50
C ILE A 8 1.20 -17.92 28.26
N ILE A 9 2.15 -17.58 29.14
CA ILE A 9 2.85 -18.55 30.00
C ILE A 9 1.90 -19.26 30.95
N ASP A 10 0.90 -18.55 31.46
CA ASP A 10 -0.10 -19.13 32.39
C ASP A 10 -0.98 -20.18 31.70
N PHE A 11 -1.01 -20.18 30.35
CA PHE A 11 -1.70 -21.15 29.53
C PHE A 11 -0.77 -22.27 29.03
N GLY A 12 0.51 -22.24 29.40
CA GLY A 12 1.48 -23.28 29.09
C GLY A 12 2.39 -22.97 27.92
N ALA A 13 2.41 -21.75 27.40
CA ALA A 13 3.36 -21.35 26.35
C ALA A 13 4.80 -21.34 26.89
N CYS A 14 5.75 -21.69 26.02
CA CYS A 14 7.15 -21.78 26.34
C CYS A 14 8.02 -21.26 25.19
N SER A 15 8.96 -20.36 25.49
CA SER A 15 9.88 -19.78 24.49
C SER A 15 11.16 -20.59 24.24
N THR A 16 11.38 -21.66 25.01
CA THR A 16 12.61 -22.49 24.93
C THR A 16 12.43 -23.80 24.14
N THR A 17 11.33 -23.91 23.38
CA THR A 17 11.01 -25.11 22.59
C THR A 17 10.75 -24.74 21.14
N ASP A 18 11.03 -25.68 20.23
CA ASP A 18 10.67 -25.58 18.81
C ASP A 18 9.23 -26.06 18.52
N GLU A 19 8.47 -26.42 19.54
CA GLU A 19 7.07 -26.81 19.38
C GLU A 19 6.18 -25.61 19.14
N LEU A 20 5.09 -25.81 18.37
CA LEU A 20 4.09 -24.77 18.10
C LEU A 20 3.37 -24.36 19.38
N GLN A 21 3.41 -23.06 19.66
CA GLN A 21 2.75 -22.44 20.79
C GLN A 21 1.32 -21.94 20.48
N THR A 22 0.84 -22.15 19.26
CA THR A 22 -0.43 -21.63 18.74
C THR A 22 -1.59 -21.87 19.69
N ARG A 23 -1.74 -23.09 20.21
CA ARG A 23 -2.85 -23.47 21.10
C ARG A 23 -2.86 -22.71 22.42
N TYR A 24 -1.68 -22.43 22.97
CA TYR A 24 -1.54 -21.73 24.24
C TYR A 24 -1.81 -20.22 24.09
N ILE A 25 -1.29 -19.63 22.99
CA ILE A 25 -1.54 -18.24 22.66
C ILE A 25 -3.02 -18.03 22.39
N GLN A 26 -3.64 -18.92 21.60
CA GLN A 26 -5.07 -18.84 21.30
C GLN A 26 -5.93 -19.01 22.55
N ALA A 27 -5.57 -19.93 23.47
CA ALA A 27 -6.30 -20.12 24.72
C ALA A 27 -6.28 -18.85 25.58
N ALA A 28 -5.15 -18.16 25.67
CA ALA A 28 -5.06 -16.88 26.38
C ALA A 28 -5.94 -15.80 25.75
N ILE A 29 -5.96 -15.69 24.42
CA ILE A 29 -6.82 -14.77 23.67
C ILE A 29 -8.30 -15.07 23.91
N ASP A 30 -8.69 -16.33 23.82
CA ASP A 30 -10.07 -16.75 23.97
C ASP A 30 -10.56 -16.53 25.42
N GLU A 31 -9.75 -16.83 26.43
CA GLU A 31 -10.08 -16.55 27.83
C GLU A 31 -10.22 -15.05 28.09
N CYS A 32 -9.27 -14.24 27.58
CA CYS A 32 -9.36 -12.78 27.68
C CYS A 32 -10.68 -12.27 27.08
N PHE A 33 -11.06 -12.75 25.91
CA PHE A 33 -12.32 -12.41 25.26
C PHE A 33 -13.54 -12.83 26.11
N LEU A 34 -13.57 -14.06 26.63
CA LEU A 34 -14.67 -14.57 27.46
C LEU A 34 -14.85 -13.77 28.75
N GLN A 35 -13.77 -13.20 29.27
CA GLN A 35 -13.78 -12.32 30.44
C GLN A 35 -14.17 -10.87 30.09
N GLY A 36 -14.56 -10.59 28.82
CA GLY A 36 -15.00 -9.26 28.36
C GLY A 36 -13.91 -8.39 27.75
N GLY A 37 -12.72 -8.92 27.56
CA GLY A 37 -11.56 -8.25 26.98
C GLY A 37 -10.49 -7.88 28.01
N GLY A 38 -9.37 -7.39 27.50
CA GLY A 38 -8.18 -7.05 28.30
C GLY A 38 -6.91 -7.16 27.47
N GLU A 39 -5.81 -7.40 28.15
CA GLU A 39 -4.49 -7.52 27.56
C GLU A 39 -3.98 -8.97 27.62
N VAL A 40 -3.51 -9.49 26.48
CA VAL A 40 -2.80 -10.76 26.37
C VAL A 40 -1.33 -10.48 26.17
N GLN A 41 -0.51 -10.81 27.14
CA GLN A 41 0.93 -10.55 27.13
C GLN A 41 1.71 -11.71 26.52
N ILE A 42 2.57 -11.37 25.55
CA ILE A 42 3.63 -12.22 25.04
C ILE A 42 4.94 -11.73 25.67
N PRO A 43 5.50 -12.44 26.64
CA PRO A 43 6.71 -12.00 27.33
C PRO A 43 7.95 -12.13 26.45
N GLU A 44 9.10 -11.67 26.95
CA GLU A 44 10.41 -11.81 26.31
C GLU A 44 10.68 -13.24 25.85
N GLY A 45 11.23 -13.38 24.64
CA GLY A 45 11.58 -14.67 24.03
C GLY A 45 10.90 -14.89 22.68
N THR A 46 11.22 -16.03 22.07
CA THR A 46 10.69 -16.39 20.73
C THR A 46 9.64 -17.49 20.89
N PHE A 47 8.42 -17.20 20.40
CA PHE A 47 7.31 -18.14 20.42
C PHE A 47 6.95 -18.54 19.00
N LEU A 48 7.22 -19.81 18.62
CA LEU A 48 6.90 -20.34 17.32
C LEU A 48 5.39 -20.62 17.22
N THR A 49 4.71 -20.08 16.20
CA THR A 49 3.26 -20.26 16.07
C THR A 49 2.82 -20.43 14.62
N GLY A 50 1.65 -21.04 14.43
CA GLY A 50 0.84 -20.91 13.23
C GLY A 50 -0.09 -19.71 13.31
N GLY A 51 -1.20 -19.74 12.56
CA GLY A 51 -2.19 -18.65 12.59
C GLY A 51 -2.95 -18.56 13.90
N ILE A 52 -3.03 -17.36 14.47
CA ILE A 52 -3.83 -17.04 15.66
C ILE A 52 -4.96 -16.07 15.28
N ARG A 53 -6.04 -16.10 16.03
CA ARG A 53 -7.21 -15.24 15.83
C ARG A 53 -7.38 -14.26 16.99
N LEU A 54 -7.35 -12.95 16.68
CA LEU A 54 -7.73 -11.92 17.64
C LEU A 54 -9.26 -11.83 17.78
N ARG A 55 -9.70 -11.52 18.98
CA ARG A 55 -11.09 -11.33 19.35
C ARG A 55 -11.38 -9.87 19.69
N SER A 56 -12.66 -9.51 19.71
CA SER A 56 -13.08 -8.16 20.13
C SER A 56 -12.61 -7.82 21.55
N ASN A 57 -12.23 -6.57 21.76
CA ASN A 57 -11.75 -6.02 23.02
C ASN A 57 -10.46 -6.67 23.56
N VAL A 58 -9.66 -7.32 22.70
CA VAL A 58 -8.39 -7.93 23.08
C VAL A 58 -7.23 -7.09 22.54
N CYS A 59 -6.30 -6.78 23.42
CA CYS A 59 -4.98 -6.23 23.10
C CYS A 59 -3.94 -7.34 23.16
N LEU A 60 -3.30 -7.68 22.04
CA LEU A 60 -2.12 -8.54 22.03
C LEU A 60 -0.89 -7.66 22.28
N HIS A 61 -0.25 -7.83 23.42
CA HIS A 61 0.88 -7.01 23.84
C HIS A 61 2.17 -7.82 23.80
N LEU A 62 3.06 -7.46 22.89
CA LEU A 62 4.41 -7.99 22.81
C LEU A 62 5.30 -7.17 23.74
N MET A 63 5.71 -7.77 24.84
CA MET A 63 6.62 -7.16 25.81
C MET A 63 8.00 -6.90 25.18
N GLU A 64 8.87 -6.23 25.91
CA GLU A 64 10.23 -5.96 25.45
C GLU A 64 10.91 -7.25 24.97
N ASN A 65 11.53 -7.21 23.76
CA ASN A 65 12.18 -8.36 23.11
C ASN A 65 11.28 -9.61 22.91
N ALA A 66 9.99 -9.47 22.90
CA ALA A 66 9.06 -10.55 22.56
C ALA A 66 9.03 -10.78 21.03
N HIS A 67 9.24 -12.01 20.58
CA HIS A 67 9.18 -12.39 19.18
C HIS A 67 8.09 -13.42 18.95
N LEU A 68 7.08 -13.07 18.17
CA LEU A 68 6.09 -14.00 17.68
C LEU A 68 6.50 -14.42 16.26
N LYS A 69 6.95 -15.68 16.14
CA LYS A 69 7.51 -16.19 14.90
C LYS A 69 6.60 -17.21 14.26
N GLY A 70 6.28 -16.99 12.98
CA GLY A 70 5.51 -17.92 12.18
C GLY A 70 6.32 -19.15 11.76
N ILE A 71 5.68 -20.32 11.74
CA ILE A 71 6.29 -21.52 11.17
C ILE A 71 6.29 -21.47 9.65
N ARG A 72 7.28 -22.07 8.99
CA ARG A 72 7.35 -22.16 7.53
C ARG A 72 6.54 -23.34 6.96
N ASP A 73 5.36 -23.54 7.48
CA ASP A 73 4.37 -24.50 6.96
C ASP A 73 3.07 -23.75 6.65
N PRO A 74 2.70 -23.51 5.38
CA PRO A 74 1.49 -22.76 5.03
C PRO A 74 0.21 -23.37 5.58
N GLU A 75 0.16 -24.68 5.81
CA GLU A 75 -1.03 -25.36 6.33
C GLU A 75 -1.30 -25.05 7.82
N ALA A 76 -0.29 -24.58 8.54
CA ALA A 76 -0.43 -24.16 9.93
C ALA A 76 -1.19 -22.82 10.11
N TYR A 77 -1.56 -22.16 9.01
CA TYR A 77 -2.23 -20.85 9.02
C TYR A 77 -3.69 -20.95 8.55
N GLY A 78 -4.28 -22.11 8.62
CA GLY A 78 -5.63 -22.37 8.14
C GLY A 78 -6.67 -21.37 8.63
N VAL A 79 -7.71 -21.15 7.83
CA VAL A 79 -8.87 -20.34 8.22
C VAL A 79 -9.61 -21.07 9.34
N LEU A 80 -9.91 -20.37 10.43
CA LEU A 80 -10.75 -20.93 11.49
C LEU A 80 -12.20 -21.06 10.99
N GLU A 81 -12.89 -22.12 11.37
CA GLU A 81 -14.27 -22.42 10.92
C GLU A 81 -15.23 -21.25 11.16
N ASP A 82 -15.01 -20.48 12.23
CA ASP A 82 -15.81 -19.30 12.57
C ASP A 82 -15.47 -18.04 11.74
N ASP A 83 -14.41 -18.08 10.95
CA ASP A 83 -14.05 -16.97 10.04
C ASP A 83 -14.86 -17.10 8.73
N VAL A 84 -16.15 -17.35 8.82
CA VAL A 84 -17.05 -17.22 7.69
C VAL A 84 -17.07 -15.75 7.32
N ILE A 85 -16.13 -15.36 6.49
CA ILE A 85 -16.15 -14.07 5.82
C ILE A 85 -17.28 -14.19 4.83
N GLU A 86 -18.37 -13.50 5.09
CA GLU A 86 -19.43 -13.41 4.09
C GLU A 86 -18.79 -12.93 2.78
N PRO A 87 -19.08 -13.59 1.65
CA PRO A 87 -18.57 -13.12 0.38
C PRO A 87 -18.93 -11.65 0.30
N ILE A 88 -17.94 -10.84 -0.06
CA ILE A 88 -18.12 -9.42 -0.35
C ILE A 88 -19.38 -9.32 -1.18
N PRO A 89 -20.38 -8.51 -0.75
CA PRO A 89 -21.65 -8.39 -1.46
C PRO A 89 -21.30 -8.03 -2.89
N ASN A 90 -21.57 -8.98 -3.70
CA ASN A 90 -20.99 -9.12 -4.98
C ASN A 90 -21.16 -7.86 -5.78
N ASN A 91 -20.00 -7.38 -6.19
CA ASN A 91 -19.96 -7.13 -7.59
C ASN A 91 -21.33 -6.75 -8.10
N ASP A 92 -21.68 -5.52 -7.90
CA ASP A 92 -22.73 -5.01 -8.71
C ASP A 92 -22.25 -5.13 -10.18
N ARG A 93 -22.49 -6.30 -10.77
CA ARG A 93 -22.21 -6.59 -12.18
C ARG A 93 -22.89 -5.61 -13.10
N THR A 94 -23.72 -4.71 -12.55
CA THR A 94 -24.36 -3.62 -13.28
C THR A 94 -23.45 -2.42 -13.50
N VAL A 95 -22.31 -2.31 -12.82
CA VAL A 95 -21.29 -1.31 -13.12
C VAL A 95 -20.75 -1.62 -14.51
N LYS A 96 -21.14 -0.79 -15.47
CA LYS A 96 -20.59 -0.86 -16.82
C LYS A 96 -19.10 -0.57 -16.73
N LEU A 97 -18.30 -1.61 -16.83
CA LEU A 97 -16.86 -1.49 -16.97
C LEU A 97 -16.58 -0.66 -18.22
N TYR A 98 -15.82 0.41 -18.09
CA TYR A 98 -15.36 1.18 -19.24
C TYR A 98 -14.40 0.36 -20.11
N HIS A 99 -13.85 -0.67 -19.55
CA HIS A 99 -13.07 -1.68 -20.25
C HIS A 99 -13.58 -3.04 -19.77
N THR A 100 -14.11 -3.84 -20.65
CA THR A 100 -14.45 -5.24 -20.36
C THR A 100 -13.15 -6.01 -20.40
N PRO A 101 -12.58 -6.47 -19.26
CA PRO A 101 -11.52 -7.46 -19.32
C PRO A 101 -12.10 -8.66 -20.08
N THR A 102 -11.32 -9.28 -20.92
CA THR A 102 -11.69 -10.57 -21.45
C THR A 102 -11.98 -11.48 -20.25
N ALA A 103 -13.11 -12.16 -20.28
CA ALA A 103 -13.69 -12.87 -19.13
C ALA A 103 -12.72 -13.86 -18.44
N ASP A 104 -11.61 -14.20 -19.09
CA ASP A 104 -10.68 -15.24 -18.66
C ASP A 104 -9.51 -14.72 -17.80
N GLU A 105 -9.16 -13.43 -17.88
CA GLU A 105 -7.89 -12.99 -17.30
C GLU A 105 -8.01 -12.39 -15.90
N ASN A 106 -9.13 -11.80 -15.51
CA ASN A 106 -9.15 -10.97 -14.31
C ASN A 106 -10.30 -11.24 -13.32
N PHE A 107 -11.42 -11.80 -13.74
CA PHE A 107 -12.49 -12.15 -12.82
C PHE A 107 -12.11 -13.27 -11.86
N GLN A 108 -11.27 -14.21 -12.31
CA GLN A 108 -10.80 -15.29 -11.47
C GLN A 108 -9.86 -14.81 -10.38
N THR A 109 -9.06 -13.78 -10.62
CA THR A 109 -8.05 -13.27 -9.69
C THR A 109 -8.69 -12.65 -8.45
N TYR A 110 -9.84 -11.98 -8.57
CA TYR A 110 -10.50 -11.30 -7.43
C TYR A 110 -11.59 -12.11 -6.74
N GLU A 111 -12.17 -13.10 -7.40
CA GLU A 111 -13.18 -13.96 -6.76
C GLU A 111 -12.63 -14.72 -5.56
N TRP A 112 -11.36 -15.04 -5.53
CA TRP A 112 -10.80 -15.82 -4.46
C TRP A 112 -10.30 -15.03 -3.25
N PHE A 113 -10.02 -13.73 -3.38
CA PHE A 113 -9.92 -12.84 -2.22
C PHE A 113 -11.18 -12.86 -1.36
N ASN A 114 -12.31 -13.14 -1.97
CA ASN A 114 -13.63 -12.96 -1.42
C ASN A 114 -14.31 -14.25 -1.02
N ARG A 115 -13.68 -15.40 -1.21
CA ARG A 115 -14.27 -16.69 -0.82
C ARG A 115 -14.01 -16.93 0.66
N ALA A 116 -15.09 -17.17 1.42
CA ALA A 116 -14.98 -17.75 2.74
C ALA A 116 -14.10 -19.01 2.68
N GLY A 117 -13.17 -19.15 3.60
CA GLY A 117 -12.22 -20.26 3.60
C GLY A 117 -11.12 -20.19 2.54
N SER A 118 -10.99 -19.09 1.80
CA SER A 118 -9.89 -18.94 0.86
C SER A 118 -8.54 -18.93 1.57
N ARG A 119 -7.56 -19.67 1.05
CA ARG A 119 -6.17 -19.66 1.52
C ARG A 119 -5.56 -18.25 1.46
N TRP A 120 -6.05 -17.40 0.58
CA TRP A 120 -5.64 -16.00 0.52
C TRP A 120 -5.89 -15.24 1.83
N ASN A 121 -6.84 -15.68 2.63
CA ASN A 121 -7.16 -15.07 3.91
C ASN A 121 -6.32 -15.61 5.08
N HIS A 122 -5.35 -16.47 4.82
CA HIS A 122 -4.42 -16.96 5.83
C HIS A 122 -3.53 -15.82 6.35
N GLY A 123 -3.23 -15.86 7.63
CA GLY A 123 -2.38 -14.87 8.28
C GLY A 123 -1.85 -15.35 9.62
N LEU A 124 -0.69 -14.83 10.03
CA LEU A 124 -0.13 -15.11 11.36
C LEU A 124 -1.07 -14.59 12.45
N ILE A 125 -1.59 -13.36 12.28
CA ILE A 125 -2.61 -12.77 13.15
C ILE A 125 -3.82 -12.42 12.28
N ARG A 126 -4.99 -12.91 12.65
CA ARG A 126 -6.25 -12.65 11.95
C ARG A 126 -7.32 -12.13 12.86
N ALA A 127 -8.21 -11.31 12.31
CA ALA A 127 -9.45 -10.94 12.97
C ALA A 127 -10.56 -10.77 11.94
N ALA A 128 -11.75 -11.24 12.25
CA ALA A 128 -12.93 -11.02 11.43
C ALA A 128 -14.09 -10.54 12.33
N TYR A 129 -14.81 -9.49 11.88
CA TYR A 129 -15.94 -8.89 12.59
C TYR A 129 -15.63 -8.45 14.03
N ALA A 130 -14.35 -8.19 14.34
CA ALA A 130 -13.89 -7.84 15.67
C ALA A 130 -13.88 -6.31 15.84
N LYS A 131 -14.13 -5.86 17.09
CA LYS A 131 -14.08 -4.45 17.48
C LYS A 131 -13.09 -4.22 18.61
N ASN A 132 -12.46 -3.04 18.59
CA ASN A 132 -11.50 -2.62 19.61
C ASN A 132 -10.36 -3.63 19.76
N VAL A 133 -9.68 -3.93 18.68
CA VAL A 133 -8.54 -4.85 18.66
C VAL A 133 -7.23 -4.09 18.57
N SER A 134 -6.23 -4.56 19.29
CA SER A 134 -4.91 -3.94 19.27
C SER A 134 -3.80 -4.95 19.21
N VAL A 135 -2.71 -4.59 18.53
CA VAL A 135 -1.41 -5.25 18.64
C VAL A 135 -0.39 -4.17 18.99
N ILE A 136 0.20 -4.29 20.16
CA ILE A 136 1.13 -3.30 20.69
C ILE A 136 2.46 -4.00 20.98
N GLY A 137 3.56 -3.39 20.57
CA GLY A 137 4.89 -3.90 20.84
C GLY A 137 5.74 -2.90 21.61
N GLU A 138 6.55 -3.41 22.52
CA GLU A 138 7.60 -2.67 23.21
C GLU A 138 8.93 -2.73 22.44
N CYS A 139 9.98 -2.14 22.98
CA CYS A 139 11.29 -2.09 22.35
C CYS A 139 11.81 -3.51 22.04
N GLY A 140 12.35 -3.71 20.83
CA GLY A 140 12.87 -5.00 20.38
C GLY A 140 11.82 -6.05 20.02
N SER A 141 10.53 -5.78 20.22
CA SER A 141 9.49 -6.74 19.87
C SER A 141 9.32 -6.90 18.35
N ALA A 142 9.00 -8.13 17.92
CA ALA A 142 8.86 -8.44 16.51
C ALA A 142 7.75 -9.45 16.20
N LEU A 143 7.16 -9.28 15.03
CA LEU A 143 6.30 -10.23 14.36
C LEU A 143 7.05 -10.71 13.10
N ASP A 144 7.39 -12.00 13.05
CA ASP A 144 8.19 -12.61 11.99
C ASP A 144 7.32 -13.63 11.22
N GLY A 145 7.06 -13.35 9.94
CA GLY A 145 6.32 -14.25 9.04
C GLY A 145 7.16 -15.41 8.52
N SER A 146 8.47 -15.42 8.82
CA SER A 146 9.44 -16.41 8.36
C SER A 146 9.46 -16.60 6.85
N ASP A 147 8.93 -15.66 6.10
CA ASP A 147 8.74 -15.71 4.65
C ASP A 147 8.19 -17.08 4.18
N CYS A 148 7.09 -17.50 4.80
CA CYS A 148 6.44 -18.79 4.58
C CYS A 148 5.75 -18.84 3.21
N TYR A 149 6.57 -18.83 2.12
CA TYR A 149 6.09 -18.80 0.77
C TYR A 149 5.51 -20.14 0.33
N ASP A 150 4.31 -20.14 -0.21
CA ASP A 150 3.65 -21.35 -0.68
C ASP A 150 4.29 -21.90 -1.97
N ALA A 151 4.36 -23.22 -2.08
CA ALA A 151 4.96 -23.88 -3.25
C ALA A 151 4.18 -23.62 -4.56
N LEU A 152 2.88 -23.35 -4.48
CA LEU A 152 2.05 -23.00 -5.63
C LEU A 152 2.25 -21.55 -6.08
N GLY A 153 2.61 -20.70 -5.14
CA GLY A 153 3.09 -19.35 -5.33
C GLY A 153 2.14 -18.34 -5.98
N GLU A 154 2.58 -17.09 -5.94
CA GLU A 154 2.00 -15.89 -6.57
C GLU A 154 0.47 -15.76 -6.44
N GLU A 155 -0.21 -15.47 -7.54
CA GLU A 155 -1.60 -14.99 -7.50
C GLU A 155 -2.62 -16.03 -7.01
N PHE A 156 -2.29 -17.31 -6.96
CA PHE A 156 -3.18 -18.31 -6.36
C PHE A 156 -3.06 -18.35 -4.85
N TYR A 157 -1.86 -18.20 -4.32
CA TYR A 157 -1.56 -18.05 -2.91
C TYR A 157 -0.05 -17.86 -2.73
N ARG A 158 0.36 -16.74 -2.18
CA ARG A 158 1.78 -16.42 -1.97
C ARG A 158 2.32 -16.99 -0.66
N GLY A 159 1.44 -17.30 0.26
CA GLY A 159 1.70 -17.60 1.64
C GLY A 159 0.83 -16.73 2.56
N PRO A 160 0.90 -16.91 3.88
CA PRO A 160 0.10 -16.13 4.82
C PRO A 160 0.50 -14.66 4.83
N HIS A 161 -0.46 -13.78 5.03
CA HIS A 161 -0.20 -12.41 5.47
C HIS A 161 0.43 -12.43 6.88
N LEU A 162 1.11 -11.36 7.25
CA LEU A 162 1.48 -11.23 8.66
C LEU A 162 0.25 -10.89 9.51
N MET A 163 -0.58 -9.96 9.04
CA MET A 163 -1.86 -9.64 9.64
C MET A 163 -2.96 -9.57 8.59
N ASN A 164 -4.15 -10.05 8.94
CA ASN A 164 -5.31 -10.01 8.06
C ASN A 164 -6.59 -9.71 8.84
N PHE A 165 -7.23 -8.56 8.54
CA PHE A 165 -8.40 -8.04 9.23
C PHE A 165 -9.57 -7.84 8.26
N PHE A 166 -10.71 -8.45 8.57
CA PHE A 166 -11.94 -8.32 7.79
C PHE A 166 -13.07 -7.72 8.62
N TYR A 167 -13.75 -6.70 8.11
CA TYR A 167 -14.91 -6.08 8.77
C TYR A 167 -14.66 -5.72 10.23
N CYS A 168 -13.45 -5.31 10.56
CA CYS A 168 -13.06 -4.92 11.91
C CYS A 168 -13.23 -3.42 12.13
N GLU A 169 -13.39 -3.01 13.38
CA GLU A 169 -13.61 -1.61 13.76
C GLU A 169 -12.75 -1.24 14.97
N ASN A 170 -12.13 -0.05 14.92
CA ASN A 170 -11.24 0.47 15.96
C ASN A 170 -10.00 -0.43 16.14
N ILE A 171 -9.13 -0.42 15.14
CA ILE A 171 -7.90 -1.21 15.12
C ILE A 171 -6.73 -0.31 15.49
N THR A 172 -5.90 -0.73 16.43
CA THR A 172 -4.65 -0.04 16.79
C THR A 172 -3.45 -0.97 16.70
N LEU A 173 -2.52 -0.64 15.82
CA LEU A 173 -1.27 -1.37 15.62
C LEU A 173 -0.10 -0.45 15.92
N ARG A 174 0.77 -0.80 16.87
CA ARG A 174 1.79 0.13 17.33
C ARG A 174 3.07 -0.53 17.84
N GLY A 175 4.24 0.04 17.47
CA GLY A 175 5.48 -0.08 18.22
C GLY A 175 6.34 -1.31 17.95
N TYR A 176 5.89 -2.27 17.17
CA TYR A 176 6.62 -3.50 16.85
C TYR A 176 7.36 -3.41 15.50
N THR A 177 8.20 -4.42 15.24
CA THR A 177 8.84 -4.64 13.95
C THR A 177 8.18 -5.80 13.21
N CYS A 178 7.79 -5.62 11.94
CA CYS A 178 7.36 -6.68 11.04
C CYS A 178 8.56 -7.18 10.23
N VAL A 179 8.73 -8.49 10.14
CA VAL A 179 9.81 -9.10 9.37
C VAL A 179 9.26 -10.22 8.49
N ASP A 180 9.72 -10.29 7.27
CA ASP A 180 9.58 -11.43 6.37
C ASP A 180 8.16 -12.00 6.24
N SER A 181 7.18 -11.14 5.97
CA SER A 181 5.84 -11.59 5.59
C SER A 181 5.88 -12.27 4.23
N ALA A 182 5.27 -13.43 4.10
CA ALA A 182 5.20 -14.15 2.82
C ALA A 182 4.23 -13.52 1.82
N ASN A 183 3.20 -12.85 2.30
CA ASN A 183 2.29 -12.01 1.55
C ASN A 183 2.34 -10.58 2.12
N TRP A 184 1.28 -9.78 2.01
CA TRP A 184 1.25 -8.43 2.57
C TRP A 184 1.48 -8.43 4.08
N ALA A 185 2.25 -7.47 4.59
CA ALA A 185 2.49 -7.41 6.03
C ALA A 185 1.22 -7.09 6.82
N HIS A 186 0.42 -6.12 6.35
CA HIS A 186 -0.85 -5.76 6.96
C HIS A 186 -1.93 -5.69 5.89
N ALA A 187 -2.93 -6.57 5.95
CA ALA A 187 -4.08 -6.60 5.06
C ALA A 187 -5.35 -6.20 5.80
N PHE A 188 -6.10 -5.23 5.26
CA PHE A 188 -7.36 -4.76 5.82
C PHE A 188 -8.44 -4.74 4.74
N PHE A 189 -9.57 -5.33 5.06
CA PHE A 189 -10.72 -5.37 4.16
C PHE A 189 -11.96 -4.88 4.90
N TYR A 190 -12.68 -3.91 4.32
CA TYR A 190 -13.97 -3.40 4.85
C TYR A 190 -13.91 -2.96 6.31
N SER A 191 -12.76 -2.51 6.77
CA SER A 191 -12.50 -2.16 8.17
C SER A 191 -12.53 -0.65 8.38
N LYS A 192 -12.72 -0.22 9.63
CA LYS A 192 -12.89 1.21 9.98
C LYS A 192 -12.05 1.61 11.16
N ASN A 193 -11.61 2.88 11.16
CA ASN A 193 -10.87 3.51 12.24
C ASN A 193 -9.57 2.74 12.53
N LEU A 194 -8.66 2.76 11.55
CA LEU A 194 -7.36 2.08 11.61
C LEU A 194 -6.28 3.09 12.02
N ILE A 195 -5.50 2.73 13.02
CA ILE A 195 -4.31 3.47 13.46
C ILE A 195 -3.11 2.53 13.39
N ILE A 196 -2.12 2.88 12.57
CA ILE A 196 -0.84 2.18 12.47
C ILE A 196 0.25 3.19 12.78
N GLU A 197 0.96 3.02 13.89
CA GLU A 197 1.94 3.99 14.30
C GLU A 197 3.23 3.37 14.85
N LYS A 198 4.37 3.98 14.54
CA LYS A 198 5.71 3.56 15.03
C LYS A 198 6.02 2.10 14.73
N VAL A 199 5.54 1.60 13.59
CA VAL A 199 5.80 0.24 13.10
C VAL A 199 6.92 0.29 12.07
N LYS A 200 7.87 -0.65 12.16
CA LYS A 200 8.89 -0.87 11.15
C LYS A 200 8.53 -2.10 10.34
N ILE A 201 8.60 -2.01 9.02
CA ILE A 201 8.16 -3.08 8.13
C ILE A 201 9.30 -3.44 7.18
N TYR A 202 9.74 -4.68 7.26
CA TYR A 202 10.75 -5.28 6.39
C TYR A 202 10.12 -6.49 5.71
N ALA A 203 9.62 -6.32 4.49
CA ALA A 203 8.85 -7.35 3.79
C ALA A 203 9.08 -7.32 2.27
N GLY A 204 9.01 -8.48 1.64
CA GLY A 204 9.15 -8.61 0.19
C GLY A 204 7.90 -8.17 -0.61
N HIS A 205 6.75 -8.03 0.03
CA HIS A 205 5.46 -7.58 -0.54
C HIS A 205 4.99 -6.27 0.07
N ASP A 206 3.68 -5.93 -0.08
CA ASP A 206 3.13 -4.67 0.42
C ASP A 206 3.29 -4.54 1.94
N GLY A 207 3.59 -3.33 2.37
CA GLY A 207 3.66 -3.00 3.79
C GLY A 207 2.29 -2.92 4.45
N VAL A 208 1.39 -2.14 3.85
CA VAL A 208 -0.03 -2.02 4.24
C VAL A 208 -0.88 -2.10 2.99
N HIS A 209 -1.86 -2.99 2.98
CA HIS A 209 -2.85 -3.09 1.91
C HIS A 209 -4.26 -2.93 2.48
N ALA A 210 -4.95 -1.85 2.13
CA ALA A 210 -6.28 -1.55 2.61
C ALA A 210 -7.30 -1.50 1.46
N THR A 211 -8.37 -2.29 1.56
CA THR A 211 -9.43 -2.35 0.56
C THR A 211 -10.76 -1.96 1.19
N ARG A 212 -11.40 -0.91 0.68
CA ARG A 212 -12.70 -0.41 1.15
C ARG A 212 -12.74 -0.09 2.64
N CYS A 213 -11.65 0.47 3.14
CA CYS A 213 -11.51 0.88 4.53
C CYS A 213 -11.76 2.38 4.71
N ASP A 214 -12.20 2.76 5.91
CA ASP A 214 -12.52 4.14 6.23
C ASP A 214 -11.73 4.62 7.45
N ASN A 215 -11.27 5.88 7.42
CA ASN A 215 -10.51 6.53 8.49
C ASN A 215 -9.22 5.78 8.83
N ILE A 216 -8.27 5.82 7.91
CA ILE A 216 -6.96 5.17 8.03
C ILE A 216 -5.93 6.22 8.43
N THR A 217 -5.19 5.98 9.51
CA THR A 217 -4.05 6.80 9.93
C THR A 217 -2.80 5.94 10.02
N ILE A 218 -1.79 6.26 9.22
CA ILE A 218 -0.46 5.62 9.24
C ILE A 218 0.54 6.72 9.58
N ARG A 219 1.25 6.57 10.70
CA ARG A 219 2.15 7.63 11.12
C ARG A 219 3.41 7.12 11.81
N GLN A 220 4.52 7.85 11.59
CA GLN A 220 5.83 7.54 12.19
C GLN A 220 6.28 6.10 11.93
N CYS A 221 5.90 5.55 10.76
CA CYS A 221 6.25 4.21 10.33
C CYS A 221 7.46 4.25 9.40
N ALA A 222 8.19 3.13 9.33
CA ALA A 222 9.27 2.94 8.39
C ALA A 222 9.03 1.70 7.54
N PHE A 223 9.01 1.90 6.22
CA PHE A 223 8.75 0.86 5.23
C PHE A 223 10.03 0.55 4.45
N TYR A 224 10.36 -0.73 4.38
CA TYR A 224 11.38 -1.30 3.53
C TYR A 224 10.76 -2.50 2.83
N THR A 225 10.16 -2.27 1.66
CA THR A 225 9.32 -3.26 0.99
C THR A 225 9.85 -3.62 -0.40
N GLY A 226 9.55 -4.81 -0.87
CA GLY A 226 9.83 -5.22 -2.24
C GLY A 226 8.71 -4.85 -3.21
N ASP A 227 7.48 -4.75 -2.70
CA ASP A 227 6.31 -4.24 -3.40
C ASP A 227 5.85 -2.92 -2.75
N ASP A 228 4.63 -2.50 -2.90
CA ASP A 228 4.17 -1.17 -2.49
C ASP A 228 4.28 -0.94 -0.96
N CYS A 229 4.66 0.29 -0.52
CA CYS A 229 4.67 0.57 0.92
C CYS A 229 3.24 0.63 1.48
N VAL A 230 2.37 1.41 0.81
CA VAL A 230 0.94 1.50 1.14
C VAL A 230 0.13 1.31 -0.13
N ALA A 231 -0.69 0.27 -0.16
CA ALA A 231 -1.51 -0.08 -1.30
C ALA A 231 -3.00 -0.16 -0.93
N GLY A 232 -3.83 -0.27 -1.96
CA GLY A 232 -5.26 -0.54 -1.83
C GLY A 232 -6.15 0.44 -2.57
N PHE A 233 -7.44 0.19 -2.55
CA PHE A 233 -8.40 0.94 -3.34
C PHE A 233 -9.73 1.14 -2.62
N ASP A 234 -10.50 2.12 -3.13
CA ASP A 234 -11.84 2.48 -2.62
C ASP A 234 -11.84 2.79 -1.11
N ASN A 235 -10.76 3.41 -0.64
CA ASN A 235 -10.61 3.85 0.74
C ASN A 235 -11.11 5.28 0.92
N GLN A 236 -11.47 5.66 2.15
CA GLN A 236 -11.91 7.00 2.49
C GLN A 236 -11.13 7.54 3.69
N ASN A 237 -10.76 8.83 3.63
CA ASN A 237 -10.08 9.54 4.70
C ASN A 237 -8.78 8.86 5.13
N VAL A 238 -7.77 8.89 4.27
CA VAL A 238 -6.46 8.29 4.50
C VAL A 238 -5.45 9.36 4.90
N ILE A 239 -4.76 9.17 5.99
CA ILE A 239 -3.66 10.02 6.45
C ILE A 239 -2.40 9.17 6.55
N VAL A 240 -1.34 9.60 5.85
CA VAL A 240 0.00 9.02 5.96
C VAL A 240 0.96 10.14 6.34
N GLN A 241 1.53 10.08 7.54
CA GLN A 241 2.25 11.19 8.12
C GLN A 241 3.58 10.77 8.77
N ASP A 242 4.62 11.59 8.60
CA ASP A 242 5.94 11.41 9.24
C ASP A 242 6.53 10.00 8.98
N CYS A 243 6.34 9.46 7.76
CA CYS A 243 6.77 8.11 7.41
C CYS A 243 8.04 8.11 6.54
N LEU A 244 8.83 7.04 6.70
CA LEU A 244 9.98 6.70 5.87
C LEU A 244 9.58 5.59 4.89
N MET A 245 9.75 5.81 3.58
CA MET A 245 9.26 4.91 2.54
C MET A 245 10.36 4.55 1.55
N ASN A 246 10.77 3.30 1.56
CA ASN A 246 11.73 2.71 0.65
C ASN A 246 11.14 1.44 0.05
N THR A 247 11.08 1.36 -1.26
CA THR A 247 10.50 0.20 -1.96
C THR A 247 11.11 0.01 -3.34
N ALA A 248 10.97 -1.20 -3.88
CA ALA A 248 11.23 -1.53 -5.28
C ALA A 248 9.98 -1.45 -6.17
N CYS A 249 8.90 -0.81 -5.69
CA CYS A 249 7.66 -0.60 -6.44
C CYS A 249 7.15 0.84 -6.23
N SER A 250 5.90 1.06 -5.89
CA SER A 250 5.38 2.39 -5.61
C SER A 250 5.33 2.66 -4.11
N ALA A 251 5.67 3.87 -3.68
CA ALA A 251 5.49 4.21 -2.26
C ALA A 251 4.01 4.16 -1.88
N MET A 252 3.18 4.78 -2.71
CA MET A 252 1.74 4.78 -2.56
C MET A 252 1.12 4.22 -3.84
N ARG A 253 0.47 3.07 -3.77
CA ARG A 253 -0.37 2.54 -4.84
C ARG A 253 -1.82 2.55 -4.37
N LEU A 254 -2.47 3.71 -4.45
CA LEU A 254 -3.66 3.99 -3.68
C LEU A 254 -4.81 4.54 -4.51
N GLY A 255 -6.01 4.00 -4.30
CA GLY A 255 -7.27 4.61 -4.69
C GLY A 255 -8.05 5.04 -3.47
N ALA A 256 -8.28 6.34 -3.34
CA ALA A 256 -8.95 6.89 -2.18
C ALA A 256 -9.76 8.15 -2.52
N THR A 257 -10.72 8.44 -1.65
CA THR A 257 -11.36 9.75 -1.52
C THR A 257 -10.83 10.41 -0.25
N ASN A 258 -10.25 11.60 -0.38
CA ASN A 258 -9.57 12.33 0.71
C ASN A 258 -8.35 11.57 1.24
N ALA A 259 -7.20 11.74 0.62
CA ALA A 259 -5.93 11.24 1.14
C ALA A 259 -4.94 12.38 1.36
N LEU A 260 -4.36 12.43 2.55
CA LEU A 260 -3.30 13.35 2.91
C LEU A 260 -2.02 12.56 3.20
N ILE A 261 -0.99 12.79 2.39
CA ILE A 261 0.35 12.23 2.57
C ILE A 261 1.27 13.41 2.91
N GLU A 262 1.77 13.48 4.14
CA GLU A 262 2.54 14.64 4.55
C GLU A 262 3.78 14.31 5.39
N LYS A 263 4.82 15.15 5.25
CA LYS A 263 6.07 15.03 6.01
C LYS A 263 6.72 13.65 5.86
N CYS A 264 6.58 13.05 4.68
CA CYS A 264 7.17 11.76 4.37
C CYS A 264 8.47 11.92 3.59
N ARG A 265 9.36 10.94 3.74
CA ARG A 265 10.54 10.78 2.92
C ARG A 265 10.40 9.54 2.06
N PHE A 266 10.62 9.70 0.76
CA PHE A 266 10.58 8.64 -0.23
C PHE A 266 11.96 8.52 -0.88
N TRP A 267 12.49 7.31 -0.97
CA TRP A 267 13.76 7.15 -1.66
C TRP A 267 13.92 5.76 -2.27
N GLY A 268 14.57 5.73 -3.46
CA GLY A 268 15.07 4.53 -4.12
C GLY A 268 16.60 4.50 -4.12
N PRO A 269 17.20 3.38 -4.55
CA PRO A 269 16.53 2.13 -4.86
C PRO A 269 16.04 1.40 -3.61
N GLY A 270 15.07 0.48 -3.79
CA GLY A 270 14.53 -0.33 -2.71
C GLY A 270 15.59 -1.16 -1.99
N GLU A 271 15.48 -1.30 -0.68
CA GLU A 271 16.29 -2.24 0.12
C GLU A 271 15.97 -3.69 -0.24
N TYR A 272 14.71 -4.01 -0.48
CA TYR A 272 14.24 -5.26 -1.05
C TYR A 272 14.11 -5.13 -2.57
N VAL A 273 14.28 -6.24 -3.29
CA VAL A 273 13.94 -6.31 -4.71
C VAL A 273 12.45 -6.59 -4.88
N PHE A 274 11.90 -6.23 -6.03
CA PHE A 274 10.51 -6.56 -6.35
C PHE A 274 10.35 -8.07 -6.48
N ARG A 275 9.49 -8.67 -5.68
CA ARG A 275 9.33 -10.14 -5.65
C ARG A 275 8.89 -10.75 -6.97
N GLY A 276 8.10 -10.03 -7.77
CA GLY A 276 7.74 -10.48 -9.12
C GLY A 276 8.92 -10.67 -10.07
N SER A 277 10.09 -10.09 -9.77
CA SER A 277 11.32 -10.29 -10.54
C SER A 277 12.17 -11.49 -10.07
N LEU A 278 11.79 -12.15 -8.97
CA LEU A 278 12.50 -13.30 -8.42
C LEU A 278 12.06 -14.61 -9.10
N SER A 279 12.99 -15.54 -9.23
CA SER A 279 12.66 -16.92 -9.55
C SER A 279 11.86 -17.59 -8.41
N LEU A 280 11.20 -18.70 -8.72
CA LEU A 280 10.44 -19.46 -7.73
C LEU A 280 11.35 -20.02 -6.60
N GLU A 281 12.58 -20.39 -6.95
CA GLU A 281 13.57 -20.89 -5.99
C GLU A 281 13.99 -19.81 -5.01
N GLU A 282 14.26 -18.59 -5.50
CA GLU A 282 14.61 -17.44 -4.65
C GLU A 282 13.46 -17.07 -3.71
N LYS A 283 12.20 -17.08 -4.20
CA LYS A 283 11.01 -16.83 -3.37
C LYS A 283 10.86 -17.85 -2.25
N ARG A 284 11.11 -19.11 -2.53
CA ARG A 284 11.06 -20.21 -1.56
C ARG A 284 12.21 -20.17 -0.55
N GLY A 285 13.35 -19.60 -0.96
CA GLY A 285 14.51 -19.41 -0.08
C GLY A 285 14.22 -18.53 1.12
N GLY A 286 13.31 -17.57 0.96
CA GLY A 286 12.91 -16.63 2.00
C GLY A 286 13.91 -15.49 2.21
N GLY A 287 13.51 -14.54 3.04
CA GLY A 287 14.35 -13.43 3.46
C GLY A 287 14.56 -12.34 2.40
N LYS A 288 15.63 -11.57 2.58
CA LYS A 288 16.01 -10.46 1.70
C LYS A 288 16.91 -10.96 0.57
N PRO A 289 16.43 -11.09 -0.68
CA PRO A 289 17.25 -11.57 -1.79
C PRO A 289 18.32 -10.56 -2.19
N GLN A 290 19.39 -11.06 -2.82
CA GLN A 290 20.46 -10.21 -3.32
C GLN A 290 19.99 -9.37 -4.51
N LYS A 291 20.50 -8.14 -4.60
CA LYS A 291 20.28 -7.27 -5.76
C LYS A 291 21.25 -7.67 -6.87
N ILE A 292 20.73 -8.26 -7.94
CA ILE A 292 21.48 -8.59 -9.15
C ILE A 292 20.83 -7.91 -10.36
N PRO A 293 21.53 -7.77 -11.51
CA PRO A 293 21.02 -7.01 -12.65
C PRO A 293 19.68 -7.52 -13.23
N SER A 294 19.32 -8.79 -13.03
CA SER A 294 18.03 -9.35 -13.46
C SER A 294 16.88 -8.99 -12.54
N HIS A 295 17.14 -8.46 -11.36
CA HIS A 295 16.12 -8.10 -10.38
C HIS A 295 15.76 -6.62 -10.50
N ARG A 296 14.48 -6.32 -10.37
CA ARG A 296 14.00 -4.95 -10.29
C ARG A 296 14.04 -4.47 -8.83
N TYR A 297 14.67 -3.34 -8.60
CA TYR A 297 14.76 -2.71 -7.27
C TYR A 297 14.66 -1.19 -7.30
N ASN A 298 14.39 -0.59 -8.48
CA ASN A 298 14.09 0.84 -8.57
C ASN A 298 12.71 1.17 -8.00
N MET A 299 12.58 2.33 -7.39
CA MET A 299 11.29 2.84 -6.91
C MET A 299 10.54 3.49 -8.09
N LEU A 300 9.41 2.90 -8.48
CA LEU A 300 8.67 3.29 -9.70
C LEU A 300 7.97 4.64 -9.59
N SER A 301 7.39 4.92 -8.42
CA SER A 301 6.66 6.17 -8.23
C SER A 301 6.46 6.52 -6.76
N VAL A 302 6.26 7.81 -6.50
CA VAL A 302 5.75 8.29 -5.21
C VAL A 302 4.29 7.92 -5.08
N PHE A 303 3.48 8.21 -6.09
CA PHE A 303 2.06 7.90 -6.13
C PHE A 303 1.66 7.26 -7.45
N THR A 304 1.17 6.02 -7.36
CA THR A 304 0.48 5.31 -8.44
C THR A 304 -1.00 5.21 -8.09
N TYR A 305 -1.87 5.60 -8.99
CA TYR A 305 -3.29 5.40 -8.80
C TYR A 305 -3.65 3.92 -8.90
N TYR A 306 -4.54 3.46 -8.02
CA TYR A 306 -5.04 2.09 -8.01
C TYR A 306 -6.55 2.06 -7.89
N ALA A 307 -7.18 1.27 -8.73
CA ALA A 307 -8.61 1.04 -8.69
C ALA A 307 -8.91 -0.42 -8.98
N ASP A 308 -9.86 -0.97 -8.27
CA ASP A 308 -10.42 -2.27 -8.59
C ASP A 308 -11.61 -2.08 -9.56
N PHE A 309 -11.58 -2.79 -10.65
CA PHE A 309 -12.64 -2.75 -11.66
C PHE A 309 -13.82 -3.69 -11.34
N SER A 310 -13.69 -4.53 -10.32
CA SER A 310 -14.65 -5.60 -10.01
C SER A 310 -15.80 -5.17 -9.11
N THR A 311 -15.70 -4.03 -8.41
CA THR A 311 -16.70 -3.58 -7.42
C THR A 311 -17.29 -2.23 -7.75
N ALA A 312 -18.49 -1.92 -7.23
CA ALA A 312 -19.09 -0.60 -7.35
C ALA A 312 -18.28 0.46 -6.59
N ILE A 313 -18.16 1.63 -7.18
CA ILE A 313 -17.54 2.78 -6.53
C ILE A 313 -18.44 3.29 -5.39
N ARG A 314 -17.86 3.58 -4.23
CA ARG A 314 -18.58 4.20 -3.11
C ARG A 314 -18.60 5.72 -3.25
N GLU A 315 -17.43 6.31 -3.51
CA GLU A 315 -17.25 7.73 -3.67
C GLU A 315 -16.29 8.00 -4.83
N GLN A 316 -16.35 9.19 -5.42
CA GLN A 316 -15.44 9.60 -6.48
C GLN A 316 -14.02 9.74 -5.94
N PRO A 317 -13.03 8.93 -6.42
CA PRO A 317 -11.64 9.07 -5.99
C PRO A 317 -11.09 10.46 -6.34
N GLY A 318 -10.39 11.06 -5.39
CA GLY A 318 -9.83 12.38 -5.57
C GLY A 318 -9.48 13.04 -4.24
N ASN A 319 -9.12 14.32 -4.30
CA ASN A 319 -8.60 15.08 -3.18
C ASN A 319 -7.39 14.38 -2.55
N ILE A 320 -6.43 13.99 -3.41
CA ILE A 320 -5.16 13.40 -2.99
C ILE A 320 -4.15 14.53 -2.84
N ILE A 321 -3.63 14.72 -1.65
CA ILE A 321 -2.67 15.78 -1.33
C ILE A 321 -1.38 15.16 -0.81
N ILE A 322 -0.27 15.46 -1.49
CA ILE A 322 1.09 15.07 -1.10
C ILE A 322 1.84 16.35 -0.78
N ARG A 323 2.21 16.54 0.50
CA ARG A 323 2.81 17.81 0.90
C ARG A 323 3.93 17.69 1.93
N HIS A 324 4.80 18.71 1.94
CA HIS A 324 5.96 18.78 2.86
C HIS A 324 6.84 17.51 2.79
N CYS A 325 7.05 16.98 1.58
CA CYS A 325 7.71 15.71 1.37
C CYS A 325 9.07 15.88 0.69
N ASN A 326 10.00 14.97 1.02
CA ASN A 326 11.30 14.84 0.36
C ASN A 326 11.35 13.55 -0.44
N ILE A 327 11.81 13.64 -1.70
CA ILE A 327 11.81 12.54 -2.66
C ILE A 327 13.21 12.41 -3.26
N GLU A 328 13.78 11.21 -3.27
CA GLU A 328 15.13 10.97 -3.78
C GLU A 328 15.19 9.70 -4.64
N ASN A 329 15.71 9.80 -5.87
CA ASN A 329 15.97 8.66 -6.75
C ASN A 329 14.73 7.78 -6.98
N VAL A 330 13.65 8.39 -7.44
CA VAL A 330 12.38 7.74 -7.76
C VAL A 330 12.12 7.95 -9.26
N ASP A 331 11.59 6.94 -9.95
CA ASP A 331 11.38 7.09 -11.38
C ASP A 331 10.44 8.25 -11.70
N ARG A 332 9.29 8.37 -11.03
CA ARG A 332 8.34 9.46 -11.25
C ARG A 332 7.53 9.84 -10.00
N LEU A 333 7.00 11.06 -9.99
CA LEU A 333 6.16 11.51 -8.89
C LEU A 333 4.74 10.92 -8.95
N LEU A 334 4.16 10.86 -10.16
CA LEU A 334 2.79 10.43 -10.41
C LEU A 334 2.72 9.40 -11.53
N HIS A 335 2.00 8.31 -11.29
CA HIS A 335 1.60 7.36 -12.31
C HIS A 335 0.08 7.17 -12.29
N TYR A 336 -0.62 7.95 -13.13
CA TYR A 336 -2.04 7.82 -13.38
C TYR A 336 -2.27 7.56 -14.86
N ASN A 337 -2.62 6.33 -15.22
CA ASN A 337 -2.68 5.81 -16.58
C ASN A 337 -4.08 5.24 -16.92
N TYR A 338 -5.13 5.95 -16.53
CA TYR A 338 -6.52 5.51 -16.66
C TYR A 338 -6.92 5.23 -18.12
N SER A 339 -6.63 6.14 -19.03
CA SER A 339 -6.94 5.97 -20.47
C SER A 339 -5.92 5.15 -21.26
N GLY A 340 -4.82 4.73 -20.62
CA GLY A 340 -3.86 3.79 -21.20
C GLY A 340 -4.26 2.32 -21.03
N ASN A 341 -3.30 1.43 -20.97
CA ASN A 341 -3.51 -0.03 -20.86
C ASN A 341 -3.39 -0.57 -19.43
N GLU A 342 -3.25 0.29 -18.42
CA GLU A 342 -3.11 -0.15 -17.05
C GLU A 342 -4.48 -0.61 -16.50
N ILE A 343 -4.67 -1.92 -16.42
CA ILE A 343 -5.96 -2.51 -16.03
C ILE A 343 -6.35 -2.20 -14.57
N TRP A 344 -5.34 -2.05 -13.70
CA TRP A 344 -5.54 -1.77 -12.27
C TRP A 344 -5.98 -0.33 -11.98
N GLN A 345 -6.12 0.50 -13.01
CA GLN A 345 -6.55 1.90 -12.88
C GLN A 345 -7.89 2.18 -13.55
N LYS A 346 -8.54 1.14 -14.12
CA LYS A 346 -9.79 1.29 -14.86
C LYS A 346 -11.01 1.45 -13.95
N ASN A 347 -12.08 1.95 -14.55
CA ASN A 347 -13.44 2.00 -14.01
C ASN A 347 -13.71 3.03 -12.90
N ARG A 348 -12.66 3.64 -12.34
CA ARG A 348 -12.78 4.66 -11.28
C ARG A 348 -11.80 5.78 -11.56
N PRO A 349 -12.18 6.76 -12.39
CA PRO A 349 -11.26 7.84 -12.75
C PRO A 349 -10.91 8.70 -11.53
N LEU A 350 -9.65 9.08 -11.43
CA LEU A 350 -9.15 9.97 -10.38
C LEU A 350 -9.47 11.41 -10.75
N GLN A 351 -10.09 12.14 -9.83
CA GLN A 351 -10.50 13.52 -10.06
C GLN A 351 -9.39 14.55 -9.83
N SER A 352 -8.61 14.39 -8.76
CA SER A 352 -7.61 15.41 -8.41
C SER A 352 -6.42 14.87 -7.62
N VAL A 353 -5.25 15.43 -7.93
CA VAL A 353 -4.00 15.23 -7.20
C VAL A 353 -3.29 16.57 -7.02
N MET A 354 -2.74 16.81 -5.84
CA MET A 354 -1.94 17.99 -5.53
C MET A 354 -0.60 17.61 -4.89
N PHE A 355 0.46 18.21 -5.40
CA PHE A 355 1.77 18.24 -4.77
C PHE A 355 2.02 19.66 -4.24
N GLU A 356 2.33 19.78 -2.95
CA GLU A 356 2.55 21.07 -2.29
C GLU A 356 3.78 21.02 -1.38
N ASP A 357 4.64 22.01 -1.48
CA ASP A 357 5.88 22.10 -0.68
C ASP A 357 6.71 20.79 -0.77
N VAL A 358 6.99 20.35 -2.00
CA VAL A 358 7.71 19.11 -2.29
C VAL A 358 9.08 19.43 -2.88
N TYR A 359 10.08 18.74 -2.35
CA TYR A 359 11.43 18.71 -2.92
C TYR A 359 11.74 17.32 -3.46
N ALA A 360 12.11 17.24 -4.75
CA ALA A 360 12.37 15.97 -5.43
C ALA A 360 13.69 16.04 -6.21
N MET A 361 14.55 15.04 -6.04
CA MET A 361 15.81 14.94 -6.77
C MET A 361 16.03 13.53 -7.33
N GLY A 362 16.71 13.45 -8.46
CA GLY A 362 17.01 12.17 -9.12
C GLY A 362 15.78 11.52 -9.74
N ILE A 363 14.87 12.32 -10.30
CA ILE A 363 13.68 11.82 -11.01
C ILE A 363 14.08 11.43 -12.43
N SER A 364 13.76 10.24 -12.88
CA SER A 364 14.23 9.67 -14.15
C SER A 364 13.16 9.52 -15.24
N MET A 365 11.89 9.72 -14.92
CA MET A 365 10.78 9.54 -15.86
C MET A 365 9.74 10.66 -15.79
N PRO A 366 9.00 10.91 -16.89
CA PRO A 366 7.88 11.86 -16.89
C PRO A 366 6.79 11.48 -15.88
N LEU A 367 6.08 12.48 -15.36
CA LEU A 367 4.81 12.22 -14.70
C LEU A 367 3.80 11.71 -15.74
N THR A 368 3.05 10.66 -15.40
CA THR A 368 1.95 10.16 -16.23
C THR A 368 0.63 10.58 -15.61
N ALA A 369 -0.20 11.30 -16.37
CA ALA A 369 -1.46 11.89 -15.92
C ALA A 369 -2.58 11.69 -16.96
N TYR A 370 -2.85 10.42 -17.34
CA TYR A 370 -3.85 10.06 -18.34
C TYR A 370 -5.22 9.87 -17.68
N GLY A 371 -6.03 10.93 -17.73
CA GLY A 371 -7.36 10.95 -17.13
C GLY A 371 -8.46 10.25 -17.91
N ASP A 372 -9.69 10.54 -17.55
CA ASP A 372 -10.92 10.07 -18.18
C ASP A 372 -11.67 11.24 -18.82
N GLU A 373 -12.31 11.01 -19.97
CA GLU A 373 -13.02 12.05 -20.70
C GLU A 373 -14.18 12.65 -19.90
N LYS A 374 -14.87 11.84 -19.08
CA LYS A 374 -16.04 12.27 -18.30
C LYS A 374 -15.68 12.84 -16.94
N VAL A 375 -14.54 12.39 -16.38
CA VAL A 375 -13.98 12.87 -15.12
C VAL A 375 -12.53 13.29 -15.34
N PRO A 376 -12.29 14.41 -16.04
CA PRO A 376 -10.96 14.84 -16.38
C PRO A 376 -10.17 15.26 -15.14
N LEU A 377 -8.90 14.94 -15.14
CA LEU A 377 -7.99 15.15 -13.99
C LEU A 377 -7.72 16.64 -13.72
N TYR A 378 -7.69 17.01 -12.45
CA TYR A 378 -7.07 18.23 -11.93
C TYR A 378 -5.72 17.89 -11.29
N LEU A 379 -4.64 18.38 -11.86
CA LEU A 379 -3.28 18.27 -11.32
C LEU A 379 -2.80 19.63 -10.86
N THR A 380 -2.41 19.77 -9.59
CA THR A 380 -1.84 20.98 -9.04
C THR A 380 -0.45 20.71 -8.46
N MET A 381 0.50 21.58 -8.78
CA MET A 381 1.81 21.64 -8.14
C MET A 381 2.00 23.05 -7.60
N ARG A 382 2.31 23.17 -6.30
CA ARG A 382 2.56 24.45 -5.62
C ARG A 382 3.82 24.35 -4.76
N ASN A 383 4.72 25.30 -4.94
CA ASN A 383 5.99 25.33 -4.24
C ASN A 383 6.76 24.00 -4.40
N VAL A 384 6.97 23.57 -5.63
CA VAL A 384 7.61 22.28 -5.94
C VAL A 384 8.94 22.52 -6.64
N ASP A 385 10.00 21.90 -6.12
CA ASP A 385 11.34 21.93 -6.72
C ASP A 385 11.72 20.50 -7.15
N ILE A 386 11.97 20.31 -8.44
CA ILE A 386 12.25 19.01 -9.03
C ILE A 386 13.54 19.05 -9.81
N GLN A 387 14.46 18.16 -9.46
CA GLN A 387 15.68 17.91 -10.21
C GLN A 387 15.58 16.54 -10.90
N PHE A 388 15.56 16.59 -12.22
CA PHE A 388 15.59 15.40 -13.04
C PHE A 388 17.02 14.89 -13.25
N ALA A 389 17.16 13.57 -13.38
CA ALA A 389 18.35 12.87 -13.82
C ALA A 389 17.95 11.92 -14.96
N PRO A 390 17.53 12.46 -16.12
CA PRO A 390 16.98 11.65 -17.20
C PRO A 390 18.08 10.85 -17.92
N GLU A 391 17.71 9.66 -18.39
CA GLU A 391 18.55 8.91 -19.33
C GLU A 391 18.50 9.50 -20.76
N ASP A 392 17.38 10.16 -21.10
CA ASP A 392 17.15 10.84 -22.39
C ASP A 392 16.98 12.35 -22.16
N GLU A 393 17.87 13.16 -22.75
CA GLU A 393 17.81 14.63 -22.69
C GLU A 393 16.55 15.24 -23.32
N ASN A 394 15.83 14.49 -24.16
CA ASN A 394 14.57 14.90 -24.80
C ASN A 394 13.34 14.53 -23.98
N MET A 395 13.51 14.10 -22.73
CA MET A 395 12.40 13.68 -21.87
C MET A 395 11.45 14.84 -21.58
N ASP A 396 10.16 14.57 -21.66
CA ASP A 396 9.10 15.51 -21.27
C ASP A 396 8.93 15.54 -19.74
N PHE A 397 8.31 16.60 -19.22
CA PHE A 397 7.98 16.70 -17.80
C PHE A 397 6.67 15.95 -17.47
N ILE A 398 5.58 16.27 -18.19
CA ILE A 398 4.26 15.67 -17.98
C ILE A 398 3.75 15.07 -19.28
N HIS A 399 3.34 13.82 -19.21
CA HIS A 399 2.52 13.14 -20.20
C HIS A 399 1.06 13.13 -19.76
N THR A 400 0.13 13.60 -20.59
CA THR A 400 -1.28 13.73 -20.20
C THR A 400 -2.27 13.48 -21.33
N CYS A 401 -3.51 13.19 -20.96
CA CYS A 401 -4.72 13.30 -21.77
C CYS A 401 -5.94 13.39 -20.83
N TYR A 402 -7.07 13.93 -21.34
CA TYR A 402 -8.31 14.07 -20.57
C TYR A 402 -8.10 14.69 -19.18
N TYR A 403 -7.59 15.91 -19.17
CA TYR A 403 -7.39 16.71 -17.97
C TYR A 403 -8.23 17.99 -18.05
N SER A 404 -8.71 18.48 -16.91
CA SER A 404 -9.35 19.77 -16.82
C SER A 404 -8.35 20.90 -16.66
N MET A 405 -7.38 20.69 -15.78
CA MET A 405 -6.39 21.70 -15.45
C MET A 405 -5.07 21.05 -14.97
N ILE A 406 -3.97 21.59 -15.47
CA ILE A 406 -2.64 21.44 -14.90
C ILE A 406 -2.23 22.81 -14.40
N ASN A 407 -2.07 22.97 -13.08
CA ASN A 407 -1.71 24.21 -12.43
C ASN A 407 -0.32 24.10 -11.79
N LEU A 408 0.62 24.94 -12.25
CA LEU A 408 2.01 24.98 -11.78
C LEU A 408 2.29 26.36 -11.14
N GLU A 409 2.29 26.44 -9.82
CA GLU A 409 2.52 27.67 -9.06
C GLU A 409 3.81 27.57 -8.25
N ASN A 410 4.77 28.48 -8.48
CA ASN A 410 6.09 28.46 -7.85
C ASN A 410 6.79 27.11 -8.06
N VAL A 411 6.89 26.66 -9.30
CA VAL A 411 7.50 25.37 -9.65
C VAL A 411 8.85 25.58 -10.30
N ARG A 412 9.86 24.86 -9.82
CA ARG A 412 11.19 24.79 -10.43
C ARG A 412 11.43 23.40 -10.98
N ILE A 413 11.86 23.33 -12.24
CA ILE A 413 12.19 22.08 -12.95
C ILE A 413 13.59 22.23 -13.50
N GLN A 414 14.50 21.34 -13.12
CA GLN A 414 15.87 21.31 -13.56
C GLN A 414 16.22 19.98 -14.22
N GLY A 415 17.15 19.98 -15.16
CA GLY A 415 17.63 18.78 -15.84
C GLY A 415 16.82 18.35 -17.06
N LEU A 416 15.82 19.15 -17.49
CA LEU A 416 15.06 18.96 -18.72
C LEU A 416 15.21 20.17 -19.62
N SER A 417 15.72 20.01 -20.83
CA SER A 417 15.99 21.14 -21.74
C SER A 417 15.36 21.01 -23.14
N ASN A 418 15.17 19.80 -23.64
CA ASN A 418 14.77 19.57 -25.03
C ASN A 418 13.35 19.01 -25.18
N GLY A 419 12.78 18.43 -24.13
CA GLY A 419 11.44 17.87 -24.15
C GLY A 419 10.33 18.92 -24.00
N ALA A 420 9.11 18.47 -23.88
CA ALA A 420 7.95 19.31 -23.59
C ALA A 420 7.73 19.48 -22.08
N LEU A 421 7.26 20.65 -21.65
CA LEU A 421 6.74 20.81 -20.29
C LEU A 421 5.46 19.97 -20.10
N VAL A 422 4.56 19.99 -21.08
CA VAL A 422 3.37 19.13 -21.12
C VAL A 422 3.20 18.59 -22.52
N ARG A 423 3.16 17.28 -22.65
CA ARG A 423 2.75 16.59 -23.87
C ARG A 423 1.38 15.97 -23.69
N SER A 424 0.41 16.36 -24.54
CA SER A 424 -0.97 15.89 -24.49
C SER A 424 -1.33 15.09 -25.72
N TRP A 425 -1.97 13.94 -25.53
CA TRP A 425 -2.49 13.08 -26.60
C TRP A 425 -3.99 13.21 -26.85
N GLY A 426 -4.67 14.08 -26.12
CA GLY A 426 -6.10 14.33 -26.33
C GLY A 426 -6.79 14.97 -25.14
N GLY A 427 -8.05 15.37 -25.37
CA GLY A 427 -8.85 16.05 -24.38
C GLY A 427 -8.66 17.56 -24.40
N GLN A 428 -9.55 18.25 -23.71
CA GLN A 428 -9.57 19.71 -23.59
C GLN A 428 -9.26 20.08 -22.14
N GLY A 429 -8.15 20.78 -21.91
CA GLY A 429 -7.77 21.21 -20.59
C GLY A 429 -6.97 22.51 -20.64
N ARG A 430 -6.60 23.01 -19.49
CA ARG A 430 -5.83 24.25 -19.34
C ARG A 430 -4.51 23.96 -18.66
N LEU A 431 -3.43 24.54 -19.20
CA LEU A 431 -2.16 24.68 -18.50
C LEU A 431 -2.12 26.11 -17.95
N ILE A 432 -2.03 26.22 -16.64
CA ILE A 432 -1.89 27.50 -15.92
C ILE A 432 -0.56 27.44 -15.20
N TYR A 433 0.25 28.50 -15.29
CA TYR A 433 1.50 28.56 -14.57
C TYR A 433 1.84 29.97 -14.09
N LYS A 434 2.42 30.05 -12.90
CA LYS A 434 2.88 31.27 -12.27
C LYS A 434 4.22 31.01 -11.58
N ASN A 435 5.19 31.89 -11.80
CA ASN A 435 6.55 31.72 -11.27
C ASN A 435 7.15 30.35 -11.60
N LEU A 436 7.04 29.93 -12.85
CA LEU A 436 7.64 28.71 -13.36
C LEU A 436 9.09 28.97 -13.76
N ILE A 437 10.03 28.18 -13.25
CA ILE A 437 11.45 28.20 -13.61
C ILE A 437 11.82 26.84 -14.20
N CYS A 438 12.19 26.82 -15.48
CA CYS A 438 12.66 25.61 -16.15
C CYS A 438 13.56 25.99 -17.35
N ASP A 439 14.37 25.03 -17.79
CA ASP A 439 15.25 25.20 -18.96
C ASP A 439 14.55 24.82 -20.29
N ILE A 440 13.31 24.34 -20.22
CA ILE A 440 12.50 24.00 -21.39
C ILE A 440 12.12 25.28 -22.14
N PRO A 441 12.36 25.38 -23.47
CA PRO A 441 11.96 26.53 -24.26
C PRO A 441 10.44 26.77 -24.22
N LYS A 442 10.00 28.03 -24.22
CA LYS A 442 8.56 28.36 -24.13
C LYS A 442 7.73 27.76 -25.26
N GLU A 443 8.29 27.63 -26.46
CA GLU A 443 7.67 26.95 -27.59
C GLU A 443 7.37 25.47 -27.34
N ASN A 444 8.07 24.86 -26.40
CA ASN A 444 7.87 23.47 -25.97
C ASN A 444 7.02 23.35 -24.68
N TYR A 445 6.47 24.44 -24.17
CA TYR A 445 5.65 24.36 -22.93
C TYR A 445 4.39 23.51 -23.13
N PHE A 446 3.88 23.48 -24.37
CA PHE A 446 2.76 22.59 -24.65
C PHE A 446 2.87 22.01 -26.07
N LEU A 447 2.99 20.70 -26.14
CA LEU A 447 2.94 19.94 -27.39
C LEU A 447 1.70 19.05 -27.39
N THR A 448 0.84 19.23 -28.40
CA THR A 448 -0.40 18.45 -28.50
C THR A 448 -0.72 18.10 -29.94
N SER A 449 -1.37 16.96 -30.13
CA SER A 449 -2.07 16.63 -31.37
C SER A 449 -3.46 17.30 -31.46
N ASP A 450 -3.98 17.85 -30.37
CA ASP A 450 -5.28 18.50 -30.29
C ASP A 450 -5.14 20.02 -30.49
N LYS A 451 -5.78 20.55 -31.54
CA LYS A 451 -5.74 21.97 -31.89
C LYS A 451 -6.67 22.85 -31.06
N SER A 452 -7.50 22.29 -30.20
CA SER A 452 -8.45 23.03 -29.36
C SER A 452 -7.85 23.54 -28.05
N PHE A 453 -6.57 23.36 -27.83
CA PHE A 453 -5.86 23.68 -26.60
C PHE A 453 -5.78 25.19 -26.32
N VAL A 454 -5.91 25.54 -25.03
CA VAL A 454 -5.72 26.89 -24.51
C VAL A 454 -4.65 26.89 -23.42
N CYS A 455 -3.52 27.53 -23.66
CA CYS A 455 -2.52 27.83 -22.65
C CYS A 455 -2.78 29.20 -22.02
N GLN A 456 -2.94 29.27 -20.71
CA GLN A 456 -3.12 30.51 -19.98
C GLN A 456 -1.93 30.70 -19.01
N THR A 457 -1.34 31.88 -19.03
CA THR A 457 -0.36 32.35 -18.04
C THR A 457 -1.07 33.28 -17.07
N ILE A 458 -0.96 33.01 -15.78
CA ILE A 458 -1.45 33.87 -14.71
C ILE A 458 -0.26 34.40 -13.91
#